data_a4a36b647c5b1df75f4ea4bb653ed909
#
_entry.id   a4a36b647c5b1df75f4ea4bb653ed909
#
_cell.length_a   1.000
_cell.length_b   1.000
_cell.length_c   1.000
_cell.angle_alpha   90.00
_cell.angle_beta   90.00
_cell.angle_gamma   90.00
#
_symmetry.space_group_name_H-M   'P 1'
#
loop_
_entity.id
_entity.type
_entity.pdbx_description
1 polymer ?
#
loop_
_entity_poly.entity_id
_entity_poly.type
_entity_poly.pdbx_seq_one_letter_code
_entity_poly.pdbx_strand_id
1 'polypeptide(L)'
;MSQPNPANTQEITQAATILSSVEKHLDRFVVGQGRLRETLALGLLTGGHLLLESVPGLAKTTAAAALAGAVGGEFARIQCTPDLLPSDIIGSQIYNSSTGRFEIQLGPVHANIVLLDEINRSSAKTQSAMLEAMQEKQTTIGGTRFDLPSPFLVMATQNPIEQEGTYQLPEAQLDRFMIKDVLDYPGPAEELEILRRLDAGVFDIDSPPEPACTLEDVRTLQRYARSIYIDPAISRYLVEIVSATRQASRYIGPLAQFIECGASPRASIAFTNASRALAMIRGRNYVIPVSYTHLTLPTKA
;
A
#
# COMPACT_ATOMS: atom_id res chain seq x y z
N MET A 1 1.95 -30.35 -2.49
CA MET A 1 1.56 -29.11 -1.80
C MET A 1 0.07 -29.18 -1.59
N SER A 2 -0.39 -29.33 -0.34
CA SER A 2 -1.83 -29.35 -0.01
C SER A 2 -2.41 -27.96 -0.31
N GLN A 3 -3.53 -27.93 -1.04
CA GLN A 3 -4.29 -26.69 -1.24
C GLN A 3 -4.68 -26.14 0.14
N PRO A 4 -4.56 -24.84 0.38
CA PRO A 4 -5.04 -24.27 1.63
C PRO A 4 -6.54 -24.57 1.75
N ASN A 5 -6.95 -25.02 2.93
CA ASN A 5 -8.36 -25.24 3.23
C ASN A 5 -9.10 -23.91 3.04
N PRO A 6 -10.18 -23.83 2.24
CA PRO A 6 -10.87 -22.57 2.01
C PRO A 6 -11.36 -21.99 3.34
N ALA A 7 -11.25 -20.67 3.49
CA ALA A 7 -11.73 -19.96 4.67
C ALA A 7 -13.17 -20.36 4.96
N ASN A 8 -13.45 -20.75 6.19
CA ASN A 8 -14.80 -21.15 6.57
C ASN A 8 -15.69 -19.90 6.78
N THR A 9 -17.00 -20.09 6.83
CA THR A 9 -17.97 -18.99 6.98
C THR A 9 -17.75 -18.18 8.28
N GLN A 10 -17.28 -18.84 9.33
CA GLN A 10 -17.04 -18.20 10.63
C GLN A 10 -15.82 -17.26 10.56
N GLU A 11 -14.74 -17.68 9.89
CA GLU A 11 -13.54 -16.84 9.65
C GLU A 11 -13.89 -15.61 8.81
N ILE A 12 -14.71 -15.76 7.78
CA ILE A 12 -15.18 -14.62 6.97
C ILE A 12 -16.03 -13.65 7.79
N THR A 13 -16.91 -14.14 8.64
CA THR A 13 -17.76 -13.28 9.51
C THR A 13 -16.90 -12.51 10.50
N GLN A 14 -15.93 -13.17 11.12
CA GLN A 14 -14.97 -12.50 12.02
C GLN A 14 -14.15 -11.44 11.28
N ALA A 15 -13.63 -11.78 10.10
CA ALA A 15 -12.90 -10.85 9.26
C ALA A 15 -13.74 -9.62 8.88
N ALA A 16 -15.00 -9.81 8.50
CA ALA A 16 -15.93 -8.73 8.16
C ALA A 16 -16.14 -7.79 9.34
N THR A 17 -16.26 -8.32 10.56
CA THR A 17 -16.43 -7.51 11.79
C THR A 17 -15.21 -6.63 12.05
N ILE A 18 -13.99 -7.20 11.97
CA ILE A 18 -12.76 -6.46 12.18
C ILE A 18 -12.60 -5.39 11.10
N LEU A 19 -12.80 -5.75 9.82
CA LEU A 19 -12.71 -4.82 8.69
C LEU A 19 -13.69 -3.66 8.81
N SER A 20 -14.93 -3.92 9.22
CA SER A 20 -15.93 -2.87 9.47
C SER A 20 -15.47 -1.90 10.58
N SER A 21 -14.79 -2.40 11.62
CA SER A 21 -14.25 -1.56 12.68
C SER A 21 -13.09 -0.69 12.18
N VAL A 22 -12.19 -1.25 11.38
CA VAL A 22 -11.10 -0.50 10.73
C VAL A 22 -11.67 0.55 9.76
N GLU A 23 -12.66 0.21 8.95
CA GLU A 23 -13.33 1.13 8.04
C GLU A 23 -13.96 2.31 8.77
N LYS A 24 -14.71 2.05 9.86
CA LYS A 24 -15.30 3.10 10.72
C LYS A 24 -14.23 4.01 11.32
N HIS A 25 -13.08 3.45 11.72
CA HIS A 25 -11.96 4.24 12.21
C HIS A 25 -11.42 5.16 11.11
N LEU A 26 -11.21 4.64 9.89
CA LEU A 26 -10.77 5.44 8.75
C LEU A 26 -11.79 6.51 8.35
N ASP A 27 -13.09 6.19 8.35
CA ASP A 27 -14.19 7.13 8.04
C ASP A 27 -14.18 8.36 8.95
N ARG A 28 -13.69 8.24 10.16
CA ARG A 28 -13.58 9.37 11.09
C ARG A 28 -12.62 10.43 10.57
N PHE A 29 -11.50 10.02 9.97
CA PHE A 29 -10.40 10.91 9.58
C PHE A 29 -10.35 11.19 8.07
N VAL A 30 -10.88 10.28 7.25
CA VAL A 30 -10.84 10.38 5.77
C VAL A 30 -12.26 10.60 5.26
N VAL A 31 -12.57 11.85 4.91
CA VAL A 31 -13.88 12.22 4.36
C VAL A 31 -13.88 11.97 2.86
N GLY A 32 -14.97 11.41 2.35
CA GLY A 32 -15.07 11.04 0.94
C GLY A 32 -14.07 9.93 0.61
N GLN A 33 -13.33 10.07 -0.45
CA GLN A 33 -12.18 9.21 -0.81
C GLN A 33 -12.41 7.70 -0.58
N GLY A 34 -13.62 7.20 -0.90
CA GLY A 34 -13.98 5.79 -0.69
C GLY A 34 -13.03 4.82 -1.38
N ARG A 35 -12.52 5.23 -2.56
CA ARG A 35 -11.53 4.47 -3.31
C ARG A 35 -10.20 4.35 -2.55
N LEU A 36 -9.69 5.44 -1.97
CA LEU A 36 -8.47 5.41 -1.15
C LEU A 36 -8.62 4.44 0.02
N ARG A 37 -9.76 4.49 0.73
CA ARG A 37 -10.03 3.57 1.86
C ARG A 37 -10.04 2.10 1.44
N GLU A 38 -10.66 1.79 0.30
CA GLU A 38 -10.62 0.42 -0.27
C GLU A 38 -9.19 0.02 -0.65
N THR A 39 -8.42 0.92 -1.29
CA THR A 39 -7.00 0.70 -1.64
C THR A 39 -6.15 0.43 -0.39
N LEU A 40 -6.36 1.20 0.69
CA LEU A 40 -5.68 0.99 1.98
C LEU A 40 -6.01 -0.37 2.59
N ALA A 41 -7.29 -0.76 2.59
CA ALA A 41 -7.72 -2.07 3.08
C ALA A 41 -7.11 -3.21 2.26
N LEU A 42 -7.05 -3.07 0.92
CA LEU A 42 -6.40 -4.04 0.04
C LEU A 42 -4.91 -4.15 0.34
N GLY A 43 -4.19 -3.03 0.50
CA GLY A 43 -2.78 -3.01 0.89
C GLY A 43 -2.53 -3.72 2.23
N LEU A 44 -3.35 -3.42 3.24
CA LEU A 44 -3.27 -4.03 4.56
C LEU A 44 -3.46 -5.56 4.51
N LEU A 45 -4.50 -6.02 3.81
CA LEU A 45 -4.89 -7.44 3.73
C LEU A 45 -3.93 -8.28 2.90
N THR A 46 -3.31 -7.69 1.88
CA THR A 46 -2.37 -8.42 1.01
C THR A 46 -0.92 -8.32 1.48
N GLY A 47 -0.60 -7.31 2.30
CA GLY A 47 0.77 -6.91 2.60
C GLY A 47 1.49 -6.36 1.37
N GLY A 48 0.73 -5.85 0.39
CA GLY A 48 1.24 -5.25 -0.84
C GLY A 48 1.37 -3.73 -0.69
N HIS A 49 2.42 -3.15 -1.27
CA HIS A 49 2.71 -1.73 -1.18
C HIS A 49 1.88 -0.92 -2.19
N LEU A 50 1.62 0.34 -1.88
CA LEU A 50 0.72 1.21 -2.61
C LEU A 50 1.47 2.42 -3.18
N LEU A 51 1.14 2.80 -4.42
CA LEU A 51 1.59 4.04 -5.04
C LEU A 51 0.38 4.94 -5.25
N LEU A 52 0.39 6.12 -4.63
CA LEU A 52 -0.69 7.10 -4.74
C LEU A 52 -0.22 8.25 -5.62
N GLU A 53 -0.87 8.43 -6.74
CA GLU A 53 -0.65 9.58 -7.61
C GLU A 53 -1.70 10.63 -7.30
N SER A 54 -1.28 11.81 -6.87
CA SER A 54 -2.21 12.85 -6.47
C SER A 54 -1.54 14.20 -6.31
N VAL A 55 -2.33 15.24 -6.43
CA VAL A 55 -1.95 16.60 -6.04
C VAL A 55 -1.78 16.72 -4.52
N PRO A 56 -1.09 17.76 -4.02
CA PRO A 56 -0.98 18.05 -2.61
C PRO A 56 -2.36 18.29 -1.95
N GLY A 57 -2.45 18.05 -0.62
CA GLY A 57 -3.64 18.43 0.15
C GLY A 57 -4.76 17.37 0.20
N LEU A 58 -4.57 16.16 -0.35
CA LEU A 58 -5.59 15.10 -0.39
C LEU A 58 -5.52 14.11 0.80
N ALA A 59 -5.22 14.61 1.99
CA ALA A 59 -5.26 13.86 3.27
C ALA A 59 -4.49 12.52 3.29
N LYS A 60 -3.46 12.34 2.42
CA LYS A 60 -2.65 11.11 2.35
C LYS A 60 -1.97 10.77 3.68
N THR A 61 -1.37 11.78 4.30
CA THR A 61 -0.72 11.63 5.61
C THR A 61 -1.72 11.24 6.69
N THR A 62 -2.87 11.92 6.72
CA THR A 62 -3.97 11.62 7.64
C THR A 62 -4.48 10.20 7.45
N ALA A 63 -4.64 9.76 6.20
CA ALA A 63 -5.12 8.41 5.87
C ALA A 63 -4.12 7.32 6.31
N ALA A 64 -2.80 7.54 6.10
CA ALA A 64 -1.75 6.61 6.52
C ALA A 64 -1.66 6.53 8.06
N ALA A 65 -1.68 7.69 8.74
CA ALA A 65 -1.65 7.75 10.20
C ALA A 65 -2.92 7.13 10.81
N ALA A 66 -4.10 7.39 10.22
CA ALA A 66 -5.36 6.79 10.66
C ALA A 66 -5.36 5.27 10.49
N LEU A 67 -4.78 4.74 9.39
CA LEU A 67 -4.63 3.30 9.19
C LEU A 67 -3.73 2.68 10.26
N ALA A 68 -2.59 3.30 10.56
CA ALA A 68 -1.68 2.82 11.60
C ALA A 68 -2.36 2.83 12.98
N GLY A 69 -3.06 3.93 13.32
CA GLY A 69 -3.86 4.02 14.55
C GLY A 69 -4.95 2.97 14.63
N ALA A 70 -5.65 2.69 13.51
CA ALA A 70 -6.70 1.67 13.46
C ALA A 70 -6.21 0.26 13.79
N VAL A 71 -4.95 -0.06 13.46
CA VAL A 71 -4.37 -1.40 13.68
C VAL A 71 -3.40 -1.47 14.87
N GLY A 72 -3.26 -0.39 15.62
CA GLY A 72 -2.32 -0.30 16.73
C GLY A 72 -0.85 -0.45 16.29
N GLY A 73 -0.53 -0.02 15.08
CA GLY A 73 0.81 -0.10 14.49
C GLY A 73 1.57 1.22 14.57
N GLU A 74 2.89 1.14 14.44
CA GLU A 74 3.75 2.32 14.34
C GLU A 74 3.62 2.97 12.96
N PHE A 75 3.56 4.29 12.94
CA PHE A 75 3.53 5.13 11.74
C PHE A 75 4.82 5.93 11.60
N ALA A 76 5.39 5.92 10.40
CA ALA A 76 6.48 6.82 10.04
C ALA A 76 6.18 7.55 8.74
N ARG A 77 6.43 8.87 8.72
CA ARG A 77 6.41 9.68 7.50
C ARG A 77 7.84 10.04 7.11
N ILE A 78 8.17 9.79 5.87
CA ILE A 78 9.46 10.14 5.27
C ILE A 78 9.17 11.10 4.12
N GLN A 79 9.56 12.37 4.30
CA GLN A 79 9.49 13.38 3.24
C GLN A 79 10.69 13.16 2.32
N CYS A 80 10.45 12.79 1.08
CA CYS A 80 11.52 12.59 0.10
C CYS A 80 12.00 13.94 -0.45
N THR A 81 13.31 14.15 -0.37
CA THR A 81 14.01 15.32 -0.88
C THR A 81 15.25 14.88 -1.66
N PRO A 82 15.83 15.73 -2.53
CA PRO A 82 17.00 15.34 -3.32
C PRO A 82 18.24 15.00 -2.50
N ASP A 83 18.36 15.57 -1.31
CA ASP A 83 19.47 15.40 -0.35
C ASP A 83 19.26 14.22 0.62
N LEU A 84 18.06 13.61 0.64
CA LEU A 84 17.75 12.44 1.49
C LEU A 84 18.67 11.26 1.14
N LEU A 85 19.37 10.75 2.15
CA LEU A 85 20.28 9.61 1.99
C LEU A 85 19.58 8.28 2.33
N PRO A 86 20.03 7.15 1.78
CA PRO A 86 19.55 5.82 2.18
C PRO A 86 19.65 5.55 3.68
N SER A 87 20.71 6.05 4.33
CA SER A 87 20.91 5.91 5.78
C SER A 87 19.85 6.62 6.62
N ASP A 88 19.25 7.70 6.10
CA ASP A 88 18.19 8.43 6.80
C ASP A 88 16.88 7.64 6.84
N ILE A 89 16.71 6.71 5.90
CA ILE A 89 15.54 5.83 5.80
C ILE A 89 15.77 4.51 6.54
N ILE A 90 16.92 3.85 6.26
CA ILE A 90 17.22 2.51 6.75
C ILE A 90 17.75 2.55 8.17
N GLY A 91 18.55 3.59 8.48
CA GLY A 91 19.32 3.71 9.70
C GLY A 91 20.82 3.64 9.46
N SER A 92 21.57 3.87 10.49
CA SER A 92 23.04 3.95 10.44
C SER A 92 23.71 3.45 11.71
N GLN A 93 25.03 3.22 11.63
CA GLN A 93 25.85 3.05 12.81
C GLN A 93 26.36 4.39 13.30
N ILE A 94 26.16 4.68 14.58
CA ILE A 94 26.62 5.89 15.23
C ILE A 94 27.68 5.52 16.25
N TYR A 95 28.81 6.22 16.23
CA TYR A 95 29.82 6.04 17.26
C TYR A 95 29.40 6.76 18.55
N ASN A 96 29.19 5.97 19.61
CA ASN A 96 28.92 6.49 20.94
C ASN A 96 30.24 6.74 21.67
N SER A 97 30.62 8.01 21.82
CA SER A 97 31.87 8.42 22.48
C SER A 97 31.91 8.08 23.97
N SER A 98 30.76 7.95 24.62
CA SER A 98 30.69 7.60 26.05
C SER A 98 30.93 6.12 26.32
N THR A 99 30.51 5.24 25.40
CA THR A 99 30.70 3.79 25.47
C THR A 99 31.92 3.30 24.68
N GLY A 100 32.48 4.13 23.81
CA GLY A 100 33.57 3.77 22.89
C GLY A 100 33.17 2.74 21.83
N ARG A 101 31.88 2.59 21.55
CA ARG A 101 31.34 1.55 20.66
C ARG A 101 30.45 2.15 19.55
N PHE A 102 30.35 1.42 18.47
CA PHE A 102 29.33 1.69 17.46
C PHE A 102 27.98 1.12 17.90
N GLU A 103 26.96 1.95 17.89
CA GLU A 103 25.58 1.59 18.19
C GLU A 103 24.75 1.72 16.90
N ILE A 104 23.78 0.82 16.73
CA ILE A 104 22.90 0.84 15.57
C ILE A 104 21.67 1.67 15.91
N GLN A 105 21.41 2.69 15.09
CA GLN A 105 20.19 3.46 15.10
C GLN A 105 19.33 3.03 13.91
N LEU A 106 18.18 2.40 14.18
CA LEU A 106 17.21 2.03 13.15
C LEU A 106 16.56 3.29 12.57
N GLY A 107 16.36 3.29 11.26
CA GLY A 107 15.68 4.36 10.57
C GLY A 107 14.16 4.20 10.56
N PRO A 108 13.42 5.23 10.07
CA PRO A 108 11.96 5.27 10.08
C PRO A 108 11.28 4.18 9.24
N VAL A 109 12.01 3.48 8.36
CA VAL A 109 11.48 2.33 7.61
C VAL A 109 11.05 1.18 8.53
N HIS A 110 11.55 1.14 9.77
CA HIS A 110 11.22 0.09 10.75
C HIS A 110 9.85 0.30 11.45
N ALA A 111 8.96 1.10 10.86
CA ALA A 111 7.57 1.22 11.29
C ALA A 111 6.64 0.26 10.51
N ASN A 112 5.46 -0.04 11.07
CA ASN A 112 4.46 -0.91 10.41
C ASN A 112 3.85 -0.28 9.16
N ILE A 113 3.52 1.01 9.23
CA ILE A 113 2.96 1.80 8.14
C ILE A 113 3.91 2.95 7.84
N VAL A 114 4.47 2.96 6.64
CA VAL A 114 5.44 3.98 6.20
C VAL A 114 4.84 4.77 5.05
N LEU A 115 4.76 6.08 5.20
CA LEU A 115 4.42 7.01 4.13
C LEU A 115 5.71 7.60 3.54
N LEU A 116 5.99 7.30 2.28
CA LEU A 116 7.02 7.94 1.47
C LEU A 116 6.40 9.09 0.69
N ASP A 117 6.51 10.30 1.22
CA ASP A 117 5.89 11.45 0.58
C ASP A 117 6.81 11.99 -0.53
N GLU A 118 6.25 12.11 -1.75
CA GLU A 118 6.93 12.58 -2.95
C GLU A 118 8.18 11.75 -3.33
N ILE A 119 8.03 10.42 -3.44
CA ILE A 119 9.14 9.50 -3.71
C ILE A 119 9.97 9.87 -4.95
N ASN A 120 9.33 10.49 -5.95
CA ASN A 120 9.99 10.95 -7.17
C ASN A 120 10.94 12.14 -6.97
N ARG A 121 10.98 12.78 -5.79
CA ARG A 121 11.95 13.83 -5.45
C ARG A 121 13.26 13.29 -4.87
N SER A 122 13.27 12.06 -4.38
CA SER A 122 14.49 11.46 -3.85
C SER A 122 15.40 10.93 -4.96
N SER A 123 16.71 10.83 -4.67
CA SER A 123 17.69 10.30 -5.61
C SER A 123 17.41 8.85 -5.99
N ALA A 124 17.83 8.41 -7.17
CA ALA A 124 17.68 7.02 -7.63
C ALA A 124 18.29 6.00 -6.65
N LYS A 125 19.38 6.37 -5.95
CA LYS A 125 20.03 5.53 -4.93
C LYS A 125 19.12 5.34 -3.71
N THR A 126 18.47 6.40 -3.25
CA THR A 126 17.54 6.39 -2.12
C THR A 126 16.27 5.62 -2.47
N GLN A 127 15.71 5.83 -3.67
CA GLN A 127 14.59 5.04 -4.18
C GLN A 127 14.92 3.55 -4.20
N SER A 128 16.09 3.17 -4.74
CA SER A 128 16.51 1.76 -4.83
C SER A 128 16.63 1.10 -3.45
N ALA A 129 17.21 1.80 -2.47
CA ALA A 129 17.35 1.29 -1.11
C ALA A 129 16.00 1.03 -0.44
N MET A 130 15.05 1.96 -0.60
CA MET A 130 13.70 1.80 -0.06
C MET A 130 12.96 0.64 -0.74
N LEU A 131 13.04 0.56 -2.06
CA LEU A 131 12.39 -0.50 -2.82
C LEU A 131 12.99 -1.89 -2.56
N GLU A 132 14.29 -1.95 -2.22
CA GLU A 132 14.94 -3.18 -1.74
C GLU A 132 14.39 -3.59 -0.38
N ALA A 133 14.31 -2.66 0.58
CA ALA A 133 13.72 -2.92 1.89
C ALA A 133 12.26 -3.41 1.80
N MET A 134 11.46 -2.82 0.90
CA MET A 134 10.09 -3.26 0.63
C MET A 134 10.02 -4.71 0.12
N GLN A 135 10.91 -5.10 -0.77
CA GLN A 135 10.91 -6.41 -1.39
C GLN A 135 11.44 -7.49 -0.44
N GLU A 136 12.59 -7.22 0.19
CA GLU A 136 13.29 -8.18 1.05
C GLU A 136 12.71 -8.25 2.46
N LYS A 137 11.88 -7.26 2.86
CA LYS A 137 11.32 -7.09 4.21
C LYS A 137 12.38 -7.10 5.30
N GLN A 138 13.54 -6.59 4.98
CA GLN A 138 14.71 -6.47 5.85
C GLN A 138 15.59 -5.33 5.42
N THR A 139 16.45 -4.88 6.32
CA THR A 139 17.53 -3.93 6.07
C THR A 139 18.85 -4.48 6.55
N THR A 140 19.97 -3.97 6.02
CA THR A 140 21.31 -4.30 6.49
C THR A 140 22.04 -3.03 6.92
N ILE A 141 22.41 -2.96 8.20
CA ILE A 141 23.10 -1.80 8.79
C ILE A 141 24.41 -2.30 9.41
N GLY A 142 25.53 -1.77 8.97
CA GLY A 142 26.85 -2.15 9.49
C GLY A 142 27.15 -3.65 9.38
N GLY A 143 26.63 -4.31 8.34
CA GLY A 143 26.79 -5.76 8.15
C GLY A 143 25.80 -6.62 8.94
N THR A 144 24.96 -6.02 9.80
CA THR A 144 23.94 -6.74 10.57
C THR A 144 22.57 -6.60 9.89
N ARG A 145 21.85 -7.72 9.76
CA ARG A 145 20.52 -7.80 9.20
C ARG A 145 19.46 -7.50 10.25
N PHE A 146 18.45 -6.71 9.89
CA PHE A 146 17.29 -6.36 10.68
C PHE A 146 16.02 -6.63 9.88
N ASP A 147 15.16 -7.50 10.38
CA ASP A 147 13.85 -7.74 9.77
C ASP A 147 12.93 -6.53 10.00
N LEU A 148 12.12 -6.19 9.00
CA LEU A 148 11.09 -5.16 9.14
C LEU A 148 9.88 -5.71 9.90
N PRO A 149 9.10 -4.85 10.56
CA PRO A 149 7.95 -5.27 11.34
C PRO A 149 6.89 -5.98 10.48
N SER A 150 6.08 -6.81 11.09
CA SER A 150 4.96 -7.48 10.42
C SER A 150 3.65 -7.17 11.17
N PRO A 151 2.61 -6.68 10.50
CA PRO A 151 2.55 -6.30 9.08
C PRO A 151 3.44 -5.11 8.71
N PHE A 152 3.85 -5.03 7.44
CA PHE A 152 4.63 -3.93 6.89
C PHE A 152 3.96 -3.43 5.60
N LEU A 153 3.58 -2.16 5.58
CA LEU A 153 2.93 -1.51 4.43
C LEU A 153 3.60 -0.19 4.12
N VAL A 154 4.03 -0.03 2.89
CA VAL A 154 4.52 1.25 2.37
C VAL A 154 3.48 1.87 1.46
N MET A 155 3.20 3.13 1.70
CA MET A 155 2.43 4.02 0.85
C MET A 155 3.40 5.06 0.28
N ALA A 156 3.68 4.99 -1.01
CA ALA A 156 4.47 6.02 -1.68
C ALA A 156 3.55 7.00 -2.39
N THR A 157 3.89 8.29 -2.40
CA THR A 157 3.15 9.29 -3.14
C THR A 157 3.99 9.87 -4.27
N GLN A 158 3.32 10.22 -5.36
CA GLN A 158 3.89 10.98 -6.49
C GLN A 158 3.00 12.17 -6.79
N ASN A 159 3.62 13.31 -7.09
CA ASN A 159 2.91 14.45 -7.63
C ASN A 159 3.12 14.48 -9.15
N PRO A 160 2.06 14.29 -9.97
CA PRO A 160 2.18 14.26 -11.42
C PRO A 160 2.47 15.64 -12.03
N ILE A 161 2.18 16.71 -11.32
CA ILE A 161 2.29 18.09 -11.84
C ILE A 161 3.72 18.62 -11.68
N GLU A 162 4.42 18.24 -10.63
CA GLU A 162 5.79 18.67 -10.38
C GLU A 162 6.77 17.84 -11.20
N GLN A 163 7.33 18.42 -12.24
CA GLN A 163 8.35 17.80 -13.10
C GLN A 163 9.77 18.30 -12.80
N GLU A 164 9.92 19.52 -12.28
CA GLU A 164 11.23 20.10 -11.95
C GLU A 164 11.84 19.43 -10.71
N GLY A 165 13.10 18.97 -10.85
CA GLY A 165 13.82 18.33 -9.74
C GLY A 165 13.32 16.94 -9.38
N THR A 166 12.58 16.25 -10.26
CA THR A 166 12.05 14.91 -10.02
C THR A 166 12.80 13.83 -10.81
N TYR A 167 12.97 12.67 -10.18
CA TYR A 167 13.47 11.44 -10.79
C TYR A 167 12.30 10.47 -10.95
N GLN A 168 11.85 10.29 -12.19
CA GLN A 168 10.76 9.34 -12.45
C GLN A 168 11.18 7.93 -12.03
N LEU A 169 10.24 7.21 -11.40
CA LEU A 169 10.45 5.80 -11.09
C LEU A 169 10.48 4.98 -12.39
N PRO A 170 11.55 4.22 -12.66
CA PRO A 170 11.57 3.27 -13.78
C PRO A 170 10.47 2.21 -13.64
N GLU A 171 10.00 1.66 -14.76
CA GLU A 171 8.96 0.62 -14.78
C GLU A 171 9.27 -0.57 -13.85
N ALA A 172 10.54 -1.01 -13.81
CA ALA A 172 10.99 -2.08 -12.92
C ALA A 172 10.83 -1.75 -11.42
N GLN A 173 10.77 -0.47 -11.07
CA GLN A 173 10.53 0.00 -9.71
C GLN A 173 9.04 0.15 -9.44
N LEU A 174 8.27 0.66 -10.41
CA LEU A 174 6.80 0.73 -10.34
C LEU A 174 6.16 -0.64 -10.14
N ASP A 175 6.72 -1.67 -10.76
CA ASP A 175 6.28 -3.08 -10.66
C ASP A 175 6.38 -3.68 -9.24
N ARG A 176 6.99 -2.98 -8.28
CA ARG A 176 7.05 -3.38 -6.87
C ARG A 176 5.83 -2.93 -6.06
N PHE A 177 5.08 -1.98 -6.57
CA PHE A 177 3.81 -1.57 -5.99
C PHE A 177 2.69 -2.48 -6.49
N MET A 178 1.86 -2.93 -5.56
CA MET A 178 0.73 -3.81 -5.89
C MET A 178 -0.37 -3.05 -6.60
N ILE A 179 -0.66 -1.84 -6.15
CA ILE A 179 -1.71 -0.96 -6.68
C ILE A 179 -1.11 0.43 -6.87
N LYS A 180 -1.38 1.02 -8.05
CA LYS A 180 -1.28 2.45 -8.29
C LYS A 180 -2.70 3.02 -8.24
N ASP A 181 -2.94 4.00 -7.37
CA ASP A 181 -4.21 4.69 -7.27
C ASP A 181 -4.04 6.18 -7.57
N VAL A 182 -4.93 6.71 -8.39
CA VAL A 182 -4.97 8.13 -8.75
C VAL A 182 -6.08 8.77 -7.94
N LEU A 183 -5.70 9.74 -7.10
CA LEU A 183 -6.64 10.41 -6.22
C LEU A 183 -7.11 11.71 -6.84
N ASP A 184 -8.41 11.84 -6.98
CA ASP A 184 -9.09 13.06 -7.41
C ASP A 184 -9.42 13.97 -6.24
N TYR A 185 -9.71 15.24 -6.51
CA TYR A 185 -10.21 16.17 -5.51
C TYR A 185 -11.55 15.69 -4.94
N PRO A 186 -11.80 15.94 -3.64
CA PRO A 186 -13.11 15.70 -3.06
C PRO A 186 -14.16 16.58 -3.75
N GLY A 187 -15.40 16.11 -3.78
CA GLY A 187 -16.51 16.91 -4.26
C GLY A 187 -16.89 18.03 -3.27
N PRO A 188 -17.64 19.08 -3.71
CA PRO A 188 -17.99 20.20 -2.86
C PRO A 188 -18.72 19.81 -1.54
N ALA A 189 -19.53 18.76 -1.58
CA ALA A 189 -20.21 18.24 -0.38
C ALA A 189 -19.22 17.59 0.61
N GLU A 190 -18.20 16.92 0.10
CA GLU A 190 -17.14 16.32 0.91
C GLU A 190 -16.22 17.38 1.50
N GLU A 191 -15.90 18.43 0.74
CA GLU A 191 -15.13 19.58 1.25
C GLU A 191 -15.88 20.29 2.39
N LEU A 192 -17.20 20.49 2.25
CA LEU A 192 -18.03 21.05 3.31
C LEU A 192 -18.00 20.17 4.58
N GLU A 193 -18.05 18.87 4.43
CA GLU A 193 -17.96 17.93 5.55
C GLU A 193 -16.56 17.97 6.21
N ILE A 194 -15.47 18.15 5.43
CA ILE A 194 -14.11 18.35 5.98
C ILE A 194 -14.09 19.61 6.88
N LEU A 195 -14.62 20.73 6.41
CA LEU A 195 -14.69 21.95 7.18
C LEU A 195 -15.51 21.76 8.46
N ARG A 196 -16.66 21.10 8.38
CA ARG A 196 -17.50 20.81 9.53
C ARG A 196 -16.80 19.95 10.58
N ARG A 197 -16.00 18.97 10.16
CA ARG A 197 -15.21 18.13 11.07
C ARG A 197 -14.04 18.88 11.67
N LEU A 198 -13.43 19.79 10.92
CA LEU A 198 -12.39 20.68 11.42
C LEU A 198 -12.91 21.57 12.55
N ASP A 199 -14.06 22.25 12.33
CA ASP A 199 -14.71 23.09 13.34
C ASP A 199 -15.15 22.30 14.59
N ALA A 200 -15.49 21.02 14.41
CA ALA A 200 -15.83 20.12 15.50
C ALA A 200 -14.60 19.52 16.24
N GLY A 201 -13.38 19.89 15.86
CA GLY A 201 -12.16 19.37 16.48
C GLY A 201 -11.90 17.88 16.25
N VAL A 202 -12.51 17.28 15.22
CA VAL A 202 -12.35 15.83 14.96
C VAL A 202 -10.91 15.47 14.59
N PHE A 203 -10.17 16.41 14.02
CA PHE A 203 -8.77 16.24 13.62
C PHE A 203 -7.77 16.66 14.71
N ASP A 204 -8.22 17.26 15.81
CA ASP A 204 -7.40 17.63 16.96
C ASP A 204 -7.14 16.37 17.80
N ILE A 205 -5.97 15.78 17.64
CA ILE A 205 -5.64 14.48 18.25
C ILE A 205 -4.80 14.72 19.51
N ASP A 206 -5.39 15.26 20.55
CA ASP A 206 -4.79 15.24 21.90
C ASP A 206 -4.87 13.83 22.52
N SER A 207 -5.78 13.00 22.05
CA SER A 207 -5.94 11.60 22.46
C SER A 207 -6.32 10.75 21.24
N PRO A 208 -5.38 10.01 20.66
CA PRO A 208 -5.70 9.12 19.56
C PRO A 208 -6.76 8.10 20.02
N PRO A 209 -7.76 7.79 19.17
CA PRO A 209 -8.76 6.78 19.50
C PRO A 209 -8.10 5.42 19.69
N GLU A 210 -8.72 4.56 20.50
CA GLU A 210 -8.25 3.19 20.66
C GLU A 210 -8.19 2.46 19.30
N PRO A 211 -7.19 1.58 19.10
CA PRO A 211 -7.09 0.78 17.90
C PRO A 211 -8.35 -0.06 17.67
N ALA A 212 -8.80 -0.14 16.42
CA ALA A 212 -9.94 -0.97 16.03
C ALA A 212 -9.62 -2.47 16.03
N CYS A 213 -8.33 -2.82 15.88
CA CYS A 213 -7.82 -4.18 15.95
C CYS A 213 -6.32 -4.18 16.29
N THR A 214 -5.78 -5.36 16.54
CA THR A 214 -4.36 -5.56 16.84
C THR A 214 -3.57 -5.94 15.59
N LEU A 215 -2.24 -5.82 15.64
CA LEU A 215 -1.34 -6.32 14.59
C LEU A 215 -1.47 -7.83 14.36
N GLU A 216 -1.84 -8.61 15.40
CA GLU A 216 -2.09 -10.05 15.25
C GLU A 216 -3.40 -10.33 14.50
N ASP A 217 -4.43 -9.51 14.74
CA ASP A 217 -5.67 -9.58 13.96
C ASP A 217 -5.38 -9.32 12.48
N VAL A 218 -4.55 -8.31 12.16
CA VAL A 218 -4.14 -8.03 10.77
C VAL A 218 -3.42 -9.24 10.16
N ARG A 219 -2.46 -9.87 10.87
CA ARG A 219 -1.79 -11.09 10.39
C ARG A 219 -2.79 -12.24 10.15
N THR A 220 -3.78 -12.35 10.99
CA THR A 220 -4.86 -13.33 10.85
C THR A 220 -5.72 -13.04 9.63
N LEU A 221 -6.12 -11.78 9.43
CA LEU A 221 -6.84 -11.34 8.23
C LEU A 221 -6.05 -11.60 6.94
N GLN A 222 -4.73 -11.37 6.95
CA GLN A 222 -3.86 -11.67 5.81
C GLN A 222 -3.83 -13.18 5.50
N ARG A 223 -3.84 -14.05 6.53
CA ARG A 223 -3.94 -15.51 6.34
C ARG A 223 -5.29 -15.89 5.73
N TYR A 224 -6.38 -15.33 6.24
CA TYR A 224 -7.73 -15.60 5.72
C TYR A 224 -7.87 -15.11 4.28
N ALA A 225 -7.37 -13.92 3.94
CA ALA A 225 -7.38 -13.43 2.56
C ALA A 225 -6.68 -14.39 1.60
N ARG A 226 -5.52 -14.96 1.99
CA ARG A 226 -4.79 -15.94 1.17
C ARG A 226 -5.54 -17.26 0.97
N SER A 227 -6.42 -17.64 1.89
CA SER A 227 -7.20 -18.88 1.82
C SER A 227 -8.51 -18.75 1.02
N ILE A 228 -8.90 -17.52 0.61
CA ILE A 228 -10.07 -17.29 -0.26
C ILE A 228 -9.91 -18.10 -1.56
N TYR A 229 -10.94 -18.86 -1.90
CA TYR A 229 -10.93 -19.71 -3.09
C TYR A 229 -10.94 -18.89 -4.39
N ILE A 230 -10.12 -19.29 -5.33
CA ILE A 230 -10.13 -18.78 -6.69
C ILE A 230 -10.20 -19.95 -7.68
N ASP A 231 -11.17 -19.90 -8.57
CA ASP A 231 -11.34 -20.96 -9.58
C ASP A 231 -10.19 -20.92 -10.60
N PRO A 232 -9.68 -22.09 -11.04
CA PRO A 232 -8.65 -22.15 -12.08
C PRO A 232 -9.02 -21.43 -13.39
N ALA A 233 -10.31 -21.35 -13.73
CA ALA A 233 -10.76 -20.59 -14.90
C ALA A 233 -10.56 -19.07 -14.70
N ILE A 234 -10.83 -18.57 -13.49
CA ILE A 234 -10.57 -17.16 -13.13
C ILE A 234 -9.06 -16.89 -13.14
N SER A 235 -8.25 -17.79 -12.58
CA SER A 235 -6.78 -17.66 -12.61
C SER A 235 -6.24 -17.58 -14.03
N ARG A 236 -6.73 -18.41 -14.95
CA ARG A 236 -6.39 -18.35 -16.37
C ARG A 236 -6.80 -17.03 -17.00
N TYR A 237 -7.99 -16.56 -16.74
CA TYR A 237 -8.48 -15.29 -17.25
C TYR A 237 -7.63 -14.10 -16.76
N LEU A 238 -7.21 -14.08 -15.49
CA LEU A 238 -6.29 -13.04 -14.97
C LEU A 238 -4.95 -13.04 -15.72
N VAL A 239 -4.39 -14.24 -15.98
CA VAL A 239 -3.14 -14.36 -16.76
C VAL A 239 -3.35 -13.91 -18.20
N GLU A 240 -4.50 -14.18 -18.82
CA GLU A 240 -4.83 -13.72 -20.17
C GLU A 240 -4.93 -12.19 -20.24
N ILE A 241 -5.56 -11.53 -19.26
CA ILE A 241 -5.60 -10.07 -19.17
C ILE A 241 -4.17 -9.49 -19.14
N VAL A 242 -3.33 -10.01 -18.25
CA VAL A 242 -1.93 -9.54 -18.14
C VAL A 242 -1.14 -9.84 -19.40
N SER A 243 -1.36 -11.00 -20.03
CA SER A 243 -0.71 -11.37 -21.31
C SER A 243 -1.17 -10.47 -22.47
N ALA A 244 -2.42 -10.05 -22.45
CA ALA A 244 -2.95 -9.14 -23.47
C ALA A 244 -2.20 -7.79 -23.49
N THR A 245 -1.75 -7.30 -22.32
CA THR A 245 -0.94 -6.07 -22.28
C THR A 245 0.44 -6.24 -22.94
N ARG A 246 1.02 -7.46 -22.92
CA ARG A 246 2.31 -7.79 -23.56
C ARG A 246 2.18 -8.07 -25.05
N GLN A 247 1.00 -8.47 -25.50
CA GLN A 247 0.67 -8.81 -26.87
C GLN A 247 -0.46 -7.93 -27.39
N ALA A 248 -0.40 -6.64 -27.09
CA ALA A 248 -1.47 -5.69 -27.32
C ALA A 248 -1.95 -5.67 -28.79
N SER A 249 -1.02 -5.78 -29.75
CA SER A 249 -1.35 -5.84 -31.19
C SER A 249 -2.27 -7.01 -31.57
N ARG A 250 -2.19 -8.13 -30.83
CA ARG A 250 -3.02 -9.32 -31.05
C ARG A 250 -4.43 -9.18 -30.48
N TYR A 251 -4.59 -8.46 -29.35
CA TYR A 251 -5.84 -8.44 -28.58
C TYR A 251 -6.62 -7.15 -28.74
N ILE A 252 -5.93 -6.01 -28.83
CA ILE A 252 -6.57 -4.68 -28.79
C ILE A 252 -6.26 -3.81 -30.02
N GLY A 253 -5.62 -4.39 -31.07
CA GLY A 253 -5.43 -3.78 -32.38
C GLY A 253 -4.89 -2.35 -32.33
N PRO A 254 -5.68 -1.34 -32.78
CA PRO A 254 -5.21 0.05 -32.86
C PRO A 254 -4.76 0.67 -31.54
N LEU A 255 -5.24 0.16 -30.40
CA LEU A 255 -4.84 0.66 -29.08
C LEU A 255 -3.44 0.18 -28.67
N ALA A 256 -2.85 -0.80 -29.38
CA ALA A 256 -1.53 -1.32 -29.08
C ALA A 256 -0.43 -0.25 -29.12
N GLN A 257 -0.57 0.76 -29.99
CA GLN A 257 0.37 1.86 -30.12
C GLN A 257 0.48 2.73 -28.86
N PHE A 258 -0.50 2.67 -27.96
CA PHE A 258 -0.52 3.43 -26.72
C PHE A 258 0.05 2.65 -25.53
N ILE A 259 0.42 1.38 -25.71
CA ILE A 259 1.03 0.56 -24.68
C ILE A 259 2.54 0.50 -24.91
N GLU A 260 3.28 1.26 -24.11
CA GLU A 260 4.73 1.31 -24.17
C GLU A 260 5.37 0.02 -23.60
N CYS A 261 4.84 -0.47 -22.48
CA CYS A 261 5.34 -1.66 -21.78
C CYS A 261 4.19 -2.52 -21.25
N GLY A 262 4.23 -3.83 -21.51
CA GLY A 262 3.26 -4.77 -20.95
C GLY A 262 3.56 -5.13 -19.50
N ALA A 263 2.52 -5.41 -18.73
CA ALA A 263 2.63 -5.73 -17.31
C ALA A 263 3.43 -7.02 -17.03
N SER A 264 4.20 -7.04 -15.95
CA SER A 264 5.04 -8.18 -15.55
C SER A 264 4.21 -9.35 -14.95
N PRO A 265 4.82 -10.52 -14.71
CA PRO A 265 4.15 -11.61 -13.96
C PRO A 265 3.74 -11.20 -12.54
N ARG A 266 4.39 -10.18 -11.94
CA ARG A 266 3.98 -9.63 -10.64
C ARG A 266 2.56 -9.07 -10.67
N ALA A 267 2.12 -8.52 -11.79
CA ALA A 267 0.75 -8.06 -11.98
C ALA A 267 -0.26 -9.22 -11.84
N SER A 268 0.02 -10.40 -12.36
CA SER A 268 -0.85 -11.57 -12.17
C SER A 268 -0.95 -11.98 -10.68
N ILE A 269 0.16 -11.87 -9.94
CA ILE A 269 0.19 -12.13 -8.49
C ILE A 269 -0.59 -11.04 -7.75
N ALA A 270 -0.39 -9.78 -8.10
CA ALA A 270 -1.09 -8.64 -7.51
C ALA A 270 -2.61 -8.75 -7.72
N PHE A 271 -3.06 -9.04 -8.94
CA PHE A 271 -4.47 -9.27 -9.25
C PHE A 271 -5.07 -10.42 -8.43
N THR A 272 -4.37 -11.55 -8.34
CA THR A 272 -4.83 -12.70 -7.56
C THR A 272 -5.00 -12.34 -6.09
N ASN A 273 -4.00 -11.69 -5.48
CA ASN A 273 -4.04 -11.31 -4.07
C ASN A 273 -5.09 -10.24 -3.79
N ALA A 274 -5.16 -9.19 -4.62
CA ALA A 274 -6.14 -8.13 -4.49
C ALA A 274 -7.57 -8.63 -4.70
N SER A 275 -7.80 -9.53 -5.67
CA SER A 275 -9.11 -10.15 -5.89
C SER A 275 -9.60 -10.99 -4.70
N ARG A 276 -8.70 -11.73 -4.06
CA ARG A 276 -8.99 -12.47 -2.83
C ARG A 276 -9.33 -11.53 -1.67
N ALA A 277 -8.51 -10.50 -1.46
CA ALA A 277 -8.75 -9.49 -0.43
C ALA A 277 -10.08 -8.76 -0.66
N LEU A 278 -10.39 -8.37 -1.90
CA LEU A 278 -11.65 -7.73 -2.25
C LEU A 278 -12.85 -8.66 -2.05
N ALA A 279 -12.73 -9.95 -2.36
CA ALA A 279 -13.77 -10.93 -2.08
C ALA A 279 -14.06 -11.00 -0.58
N MET A 280 -13.01 -10.99 0.27
CA MET A 280 -13.15 -10.99 1.73
C MET A 280 -13.80 -9.70 2.24
N ILE A 281 -13.39 -8.52 1.76
CA ILE A 281 -14.01 -7.22 2.09
C ILE A 281 -15.52 -7.25 1.76
N ARG A 282 -15.90 -7.93 0.68
CA ARG A 282 -17.31 -8.10 0.26
C ARG A 282 -18.00 -9.30 0.93
N GLY A 283 -17.41 -9.89 1.99
CA GLY A 283 -17.99 -11.00 2.75
C GLY A 283 -18.09 -12.33 2.00
N ARG A 284 -17.26 -12.56 0.98
CA ARG A 284 -17.25 -13.77 0.17
C ARG A 284 -16.02 -14.63 0.42
N ASN A 285 -16.18 -15.93 0.42
CA ASN A 285 -15.09 -16.91 0.53
C ASN A 285 -14.57 -17.40 -0.84
N TYR A 286 -15.01 -16.78 -1.93
CA TYR A 286 -14.56 -17.06 -3.29
C TYR A 286 -14.47 -15.78 -4.13
N VAL A 287 -13.59 -15.82 -5.13
CA VAL A 287 -13.41 -14.75 -6.11
C VAL A 287 -14.42 -14.90 -7.24
N ILE A 288 -15.00 -13.77 -7.67
CA ILE A 288 -15.85 -13.69 -8.86
C ILE A 288 -15.23 -12.73 -9.88
N PRO A 289 -15.59 -12.82 -11.17
CA PRO A 289 -15.00 -11.97 -12.22
C PRO A 289 -15.02 -10.46 -11.91
N VAL A 290 -16.08 -9.97 -11.32
CA VAL A 290 -16.21 -8.54 -10.96
C VAL A 290 -15.19 -8.08 -9.88
N SER A 291 -14.60 -9.01 -9.14
CA SER A 291 -13.63 -8.68 -8.08
C SER A 291 -12.34 -8.04 -8.60
N TYR A 292 -12.02 -8.13 -9.88
CA TYR A 292 -10.80 -7.57 -10.47
C TYR A 292 -11.06 -6.51 -11.54
N THR A 293 -12.28 -6.35 -12.03
CA THR A 293 -12.60 -5.31 -13.02
C THR A 293 -12.51 -3.88 -12.45
N HIS A 294 -12.52 -3.75 -11.13
CA HIS A 294 -12.36 -2.47 -10.42
C HIS A 294 -10.93 -2.22 -9.94
N LEU A 295 -10.01 -3.17 -10.13
CA LEU A 295 -8.61 -3.03 -9.75
C LEU A 295 -7.83 -2.36 -10.87
N THR A 296 -7.16 -1.25 -10.58
CA THR A 296 -6.25 -0.60 -11.51
C THR A 296 -4.83 -1.11 -11.30
N LEU A 297 -4.21 -1.61 -12.37
CA LEU A 297 -2.79 -1.94 -12.35
C LEU A 297 -1.92 -0.69 -12.48
N PRO A 298 -0.69 -0.69 -11.92
CA PRO A 298 0.29 0.34 -12.20
C PRO A 298 0.85 0.16 -13.62
N THR A 299 0.02 0.43 -14.63
CA THR A 299 0.43 0.41 -16.05
C THR A 299 0.41 1.84 -16.58
N LYS A 300 1.49 2.21 -17.29
CA LYS A 300 1.46 3.39 -18.16
C LYS A 300 0.63 3.03 -19.40
N ALA A 301 -0.39 3.80 -19.65
CA ALA A 301 -1.03 3.87 -20.95
C ALA A 301 -0.27 4.87 -21.82
#